data_dc3b671dd05aa8be49b67305be207a72
#
_entry.id   dc3b671dd05aa8be49b67305be207a72
#
_cell.length_a   1.000
_cell.length_b   1.000
_cell.length_c   1.000
_cell.angle_alpha   90.00
_cell.angle_beta   90.00
_cell.angle_gamma   90.00
#
_symmetry.space_group_name_H-M   'P 1'
#
loop_
_entity.id
_entity.type
_entity.pdbx_description
1 polymer ?
#
loop_
_entity_poly.entity_id
_entity_poly.type
_entity_poly.pdbx_seq_one_letter_code
_entity_poly.pdbx_strand_id
1 'polypeptide(L)'
;MKARWFIVVAVLVAAGAFAFIAAGKIGNNLVYYWSPSDLLHAGDKAYGASIRLGGLVKQGSLVKSPDVQFEVTDLKQSVRVRVHGVPPQMFREGIGVVVEGTMSRDGYFEGNRLMVSHNNEYRAPHNKVNAEELIKSTKGVSQ
;
A
#
# COMPACT_ATOMS: atom_id res chain seq x y z
N MET A 1 -11.96 -46.92 28.91
CA MET A 1 -11.06 -46.92 27.74
C MET A 1 -11.62 -46.20 26.53
N LYS A 2 -12.90 -46.30 26.26
CA LYS A 2 -13.51 -45.64 25.11
C LYS A 2 -13.47 -44.09 25.18
N ALA A 3 -13.60 -43.50 26.36
CA ALA A 3 -13.55 -42.06 26.54
C ALA A 3 -12.17 -41.44 26.21
N ARG A 4 -11.12 -42.17 26.56
CA ARG A 4 -9.74 -41.72 26.27
C ARG A 4 -9.44 -41.70 24.78
N TRP A 5 -9.99 -42.63 24.04
CA TRP A 5 -9.89 -42.72 22.62
C TRP A 5 -10.55 -41.48 21.94
N PHE A 6 -11.77 -41.13 22.42
CA PHE A 6 -12.46 -39.96 21.89
C PHE A 6 -11.69 -38.68 22.14
N ILE A 7 -11.02 -38.54 23.26
CA ILE A 7 -10.18 -37.38 23.58
C ILE A 7 -8.99 -37.30 22.61
N VAL A 8 -8.31 -38.43 22.36
CA VAL A 8 -7.19 -38.50 21.45
C VAL A 8 -7.61 -38.13 20.03
N VAL A 9 -8.75 -38.68 19.58
CA VAL A 9 -9.29 -38.37 18.24
C VAL A 9 -9.66 -36.89 18.14
N ALA A 10 -10.30 -36.34 19.15
CA ALA A 10 -10.68 -34.93 19.18
C ALA A 10 -9.45 -34.00 19.13
N VAL A 11 -8.39 -34.35 19.87
CA VAL A 11 -7.13 -33.60 19.86
C VAL A 11 -6.46 -33.67 18.48
N LEU A 12 -6.45 -34.85 17.84
CA LEU A 12 -5.88 -35.03 16.51
C LEU A 12 -6.66 -34.24 15.44
N VAL A 13 -7.98 -34.26 15.52
CA VAL A 13 -8.83 -33.47 14.60
C VAL A 13 -8.61 -31.99 14.81
N ALA A 14 -8.54 -31.51 16.05
CA ALA A 14 -8.27 -30.11 16.36
C ALA A 14 -6.87 -29.68 15.87
N ALA A 15 -5.86 -30.52 16.11
CA ALA A 15 -4.50 -30.25 15.65
C ALA A 15 -4.41 -30.24 14.12
N GLY A 16 -5.10 -31.17 13.44
CA GLY A 16 -5.18 -31.21 11.99
C GLY A 16 -5.89 -29.99 11.40
N ALA A 17 -7.00 -29.57 12.00
CA ALA A 17 -7.73 -28.37 11.59
C ALA A 17 -6.88 -27.12 11.79
N PHE A 18 -6.17 -27.03 12.91
CA PHE A 18 -5.29 -25.90 13.21
C PHE A 18 -4.11 -25.85 12.24
N ALA A 19 -3.50 -26.99 11.94
CA ALA A 19 -2.42 -27.08 10.96
C ALA A 19 -2.91 -26.71 9.54
N PHE A 20 -4.13 -27.13 9.18
CA PHE A 20 -4.75 -26.79 7.91
C PHE A 20 -4.99 -25.27 7.78
N ILE A 21 -5.49 -24.65 8.85
CA ILE A 21 -5.68 -23.20 8.88
C ILE A 21 -4.34 -22.45 8.82
N ALA A 22 -3.34 -22.94 9.57
CA ALA A 22 -2.01 -22.34 9.60
C ALA A 22 -1.26 -22.51 8.27
N ALA A 23 -1.42 -23.64 7.59
CA ALA A 23 -0.86 -23.91 6.27
C ALA A 23 -1.72 -23.31 5.16
N GLY A 24 -2.98 -23.01 5.45
CA GLY A 24 -3.89 -22.35 4.53
C GLY A 24 -3.31 -20.99 4.12
N LYS A 25 -3.49 -20.67 2.87
CA LYS A 25 -2.95 -19.54 2.11
C LYS A 25 -3.36 -18.14 2.66
N ILE A 26 -3.14 -17.92 3.93
CA ILE A 26 -3.34 -16.59 4.53
C ILE A 26 -2.39 -15.59 3.86
N GLY A 27 -1.23 -16.06 3.42
CA GLY A 27 -0.24 -15.22 2.76
C GLY A 27 -0.64 -14.67 1.39
N ASN A 28 -1.56 -15.32 0.69
CA ASN A 28 -1.96 -14.86 -0.65
C ASN A 28 -2.98 -13.71 -0.65
N ASN A 29 -3.61 -13.47 0.49
CA ASN A 29 -4.56 -12.36 0.64
C ASN A 29 -3.94 -11.13 1.32
N LEU A 30 -2.68 -11.22 1.73
CA LEU A 30 -1.97 -10.08 2.30
C LEU A 30 -1.53 -9.15 1.16
N VAL A 31 -2.03 -7.94 1.21
CA VAL A 31 -1.59 -6.86 0.32
C VAL A 31 -0.55 -6.04 1.08
N TYR A 32 0.67 -6.05 0.58
CA TYR A 32 1.76 -5.29 1.17
C TYR A 32 1.66 -3.83 0.76
N TYR A 33 1.80 -2.93 1.72
CA TYR A 33 1.86 -1.49 1.47
C TYR A 33 3.32 -1.05 1.50
N TRP A 34 3.87 -0.70 0.35
CA TRP A 34 5.29 -0.36 0.20
C TRP A 34 5.48 1.01 -0.46
N SER A 35 6.56 1.67 -0.09
CA SER A 35 7.10 2.81 -0.82
C SER A 35 7.94 2.33 -2.01
N PRO A 36 8.27 3.21 -2.97
CA PRO A 36 9.22 2.87 -4.04
C PRO A 36 10.55 2.32 -3.53
N SER A 37 11.09 2.89 -2.46
CA SER A 37 12.32 2.38 -1.84
C SER A 37 12.16 0.96 -1.31
N ASP A 38 11.06 0.68 -0.62
CA ASP A 38 10.76 -0.65 -0.10
C ASP A 38 10.62 -1.69 -1.21
N LEU A 39 9.93 -1.31 -2.28
CA LEU A 39 9.74 -2.18 -3.44
C LEU A 39 11.06 -2.56 -4.10
N LEU A 40 11.94 -1.58 -4.30
CA LEU A 40 13.25 -1.82 -4.89
C LEU A 40 14.18 -2.63 -3.99
N HIS A 41 14.08 -2.45 -2.67
CA HIS A 41 14.83 -3.23 -1.70
C HIS A 41 14.36 -4.68 -1.59
N ALA A 42 13.08 -4.94 -1.84
CA ALA A 42 12.52 -6.28 -1.80
C ALA A 42 13.06 -7.19 -2.90
N GLY A 43 13.48 -6.62 -4.05
CA GLY A 43 14.04 -7.36 -5.17
C GLY A 43 13.09 -8.44 -5.68
N ASP A 44 13.56 -9.68 -5.72
CA ASP A 44 12.80 -10.81 -6.26
C ASP A 44 11.51 -11.11 -5.48
N LYS A 45 11.43 -10.72 -4.22
CA LYS A 45 10.22 -10.91 -3.39
C LYS A 45 9.04 -10.07 -3.87
N ALA A 46 9.31 -9.01 -4.60
CA ALA A 46 8.28 -8.12 -5.14
C ALA A 46 7.52 -8.74 -6.31
N TYR A 47 8.18 -9.62 -7.08
CA TYR A 47 7.56 -10.21 -8.26
C TYR A 47 6.43 -11.16 -7.88
N GLY A 48 5.28 -10.98 -8.50
CA GLY A 48 4.11 -11.82 -8.30
C GLY A 48 3.33 -11.57 -7.02
N ALA A 49 3.79 -10.69 -6.13
CA ALA A 49 3.07 -10.32 -4.91
C ALA A 49 2.07 -9.19 -5.20
N SER A 50 0.93 -9.24 -4.53
CA SER A 50 -0.02 -8.12 -4.54
C SER A 50 0.49 -7.00 -3.66
N ILE A 51 0.73 -5.84 -4.26
CA ILE A 51 1.39 -4.72 -3.60
C ILE A 51 0.54 -3.46 -3.78
N ARG A 52 0.45 -2.66 -2.73
CA ARG A 52 -0.01 -1.27 -2.80
C ARG A 52 1.21 -0.37 -2.76
N LEU A 53 1.55 0.17 -3.91
CA LEU A 53 2.65 1.11 -4.06
C LEU A 53 2.15 2.51 -3.79
N GLY A 54 2.63 3.13 -2.73
CA GLY A 54 2.26 4.49 -2.35
C GLY A 54 3.40 5.47 -2.54
N GLY A 55 3.09 6.65 -3.02
CA GLY A 55 4.07 7.71 -3.22
C GLY A 55 3.47 8.89 -3.98
N LEU A 56 4.33 9.72 -4.51
CA LEU A 56 3.95 10.88 -5.31
C LEU A 56 4.18 10.59 -6.79
N VAL A 57 3.31 11.13 -7.64
CA VAL A 57 3.53 11.10 -9.10
C VAL A 57 4.65 12.08 -9.43
N LYS A 58 5.74 11.57 -10.00
CA LYS A 58 6.89 12.37 -10.33
C LYS A 58 6.56 13.38 -11.44
N GLN A 59 7.00 14.61 -11.27
CA GLN A 59 6.83 15.67 -12.25
C GLN A 59 7.52 15.30 -13.56
N GLY A 60 6.81 15.51 -14.68
CA GLY A 60 7.34 15.26 -16.02
C GLY A 60 7.31 13.79 -16.45
N SER A 61 6.79 12.90 -15.62
CA SER A 61 6.79 11.45 -15.91
C SER A 61 5.50 10.94 -16.54
N LEU A 62 4.43 11.72 -16.50
CA LEU A 62 3.10 11.27 -16.91
C LEU A 62 2.96 11.21 -18.43
N VAL A 63 2.61 10.02 -18.94
CA VAL A 63 2.27 9.77 -20.34
C VAL A 63 0.91 9.08 -20.36
N LYS A 64 -0.04 9.62 -21.12
CA LYS A 64 -1.43 9.14 -21.11
C LYS A 64 -1.80 8.22 -22.28
N SER A 65 -0.95 8.03 -23.25
CA SER A 65 -1.31 7.24 -24.44
C SER A 65 -0.17 6.31 -24.84
N PRO A 66 -0.42 5.06 -25.25
CA PRO A 66 -1.73 4.37 -25.26
C PRO A 66 -2.22 3.99 -23.87
N ASP A 67 -1.32 3.72 -22.92
CA ASP A 67 -1.62 3.42 -21.52
C ASP A 67 -1.16 4.58 -20.65
N VAL A 68 -1.72 4.66 -19.44
CA VAL A 68 -1.26 5.63 -18.46
C VAL A 68 0.04 5.13 -17.85
N GLN A 69 1.12 5.86 -18.09
CA GLN A 69 2.44 5.55 -17.54
C GLN A 69 2.96 6.76 -16.77
N PHE A 70 3.57 6.50 -15.64
CA PHE A 70 4.16 7.54 -14.78
C PHE A 70 5.15 6.90 -13.83
N GLU A 71 5.90 7.73 -13.13
CA GLU A 71 6.78 7.27 -12.06
C GLU A 71 6.21 7.66 -10.70
N VAL A 72 6.22 6.70 -9.78
CA VAL A 72 5.88 6.94 -8.38
C VAL A 72 7.19 7.07 -7.61
N THR A 73 7.32 8.15 -6.86
CA THR A 73 8.54 8.44 -6.10
C THR A 73 8.23 8.68 -4.63
N ASP A 74 9.17 8.29 -3.76
CA ASP A 74 9.20 8.65 -2.36
C ASP A 74 10.26 9.73 -2.05
N LEU A 75 10.73 10.42 -3.09
CA LEU A 75 11.81 11.42 -3.10
C LEU A 75 13.21 10.80 -2.98
N LYS A 76 13.33 9.51 -2.74
CA LYS A 76 14.59 8.77 -2.70
C LYS A 76 14.74 7.88 -3.93
N GLN A 77 13.70 7.14 -4.25
CA GLN A 77 13.66 6.22 -5.36
C GLN A 77 12.38 6.42 -6.16
N SER A 78 12.39 5.95 -7.40
CA SER A 78 11.23 6.02 -8.29
C SER A 78 10.97 4.65 -8.92
N VAL A 79 9.71 4.33 -9.11
CA VAL A 79 9.27 3.10 -9.77
C VAL A 79 8.37 3.48 -10.94
N ARG A 80 8.65 2.92 -12.11
CA ARG A 80 7.80 3.11 -13.28
C ARG A 80 6.52 2.30 -13.13
N VAL A 81 5.40 2.97 -13.33
CA VAL A 81 4.07 2.37 -13.20
C VAL A 81 3.35 2.46 -14.54
N ARG A 82 2.69 1.38 -14.89
CA ARG A 82 1.83 1.31 -16.06
C ARG A 82 0.43 0.86 -15.61
N VAL A 83 -0.57 1.66 -15.89
CA VAL A 83 -1.96 1.39 -15.51
C VAL A 83 -2.80 1.32 -16.77
N HIS A 84 -3.56 0.23 -16.90
CA HIS A 84 -4.52 0.08 -17.97
C HIS A 84 -5.85 0.69 -17.54
N GLY A 85 -6.45 1.47 -18.42
CA GLY A 85 -7.75 2.09 -18.19
C GLY A 85 -7.68 3.60 -18.00
N VAL A 86 -8.78 4.17 -17.53
CA VAL A 86 -8.93 5.61 -17.36
C VAL A 86 -8.50 6.01 -15.95
N PRO A 87 -7.59 6.99 -15.80
CA PRO A 87 -7.20 7.46 -14.47
C PRO A 87 -8.34 8.25 -13.79
N PRO A 88 -8.32 8.37 -12.44
CA PRO A 88 -9.27 9.22 -11.73
C PRO A 88 -9.18 10.69 -12.19
N GLN A 89 -10.27 11.44 -12.04
CA GLN A 89 -10.33 12.83 -12.48
C GLN A 89 -9.30 13.73 -11.79
N MET A 90 -8.98 13.43 -10.54
CA MET A 90 -8.03 14.23 -9.75
C MET A 90 -6.57 13.79 -9.96
N PHE A 91 -6.33 12.82 -10.84
CA PHE A 91 -4.99 12.32 -11.10
C PHE A 91 -4.17 13.33 -11.89
N ARG A 92 -3.03 13.71 -11.34
CA ARG A 92 -2.08 14.65 -11.95
C ARG A 92 -0.70 14.43 -11.36
N GLU A 93 0.30 15.05 -11.98
CA GLU A 93 1.65 15.03 -11.46
C GLU A 93 1.75 15.77 -10.13
N GLY A 94 2.61 15.29 -9.24
CA GLY A 94 2.87 15.90 -7.93
C GLY A 94 1.90 15.52 -6.82
N ILE A 95 0.86 14.75 -7.10
CA ILE A 95 -0.08 14.30 -6.07
C ILE A 95 0.30 12.93 -5.51
N GLY A 96 -0.20 12.64 -4.31
CA GLY A 96 -0.07 11.33 -3.71
C GLY A 96 -1.01 10.33 -4.35
N VAL A 97 -0.49 9.14 -4.63
CA VAL A 97 -1.25 8.04 -5.22
C VAL A 97 -0.93 6.74 -4.51
N VAL A 98 -1.88 5.82 -4.57
CA VAL A 98 -1.68 4.42 -4.21
C VAL A 98 -2.07 3.58 -5.42
N VAL A 99 -1.14 2.79 -5.91
CA VAL A 99 -1.34 1.90 -7.05
C VAL A 99 -1.34 0.46 -6.54
N GLU A 100 -2.42 -0.23 -6.77
CA GLU A 100 -2.54 -1.64 -6.42
C GLU A 100 -2.21 -2.48 -7.66
N GLY A 101 -1.28 -3.42 -7.51
CA GLY A 101 -0.85 -4.25 -8.62
C GLY A 101 0.33 -5.13 -8.27
N THR A 102 1.10 -5.50 -9.28
CA THR A 102 2.25 -6.38 -9.15
C THR A 102 3.45 -5.83 -9.90
N MET A 103 4.63 -6.14 -9.40
CA MET A 103 5.87 -5.80 -10.10
C MET A 103 6.13 -6.78 -11.23
N SER A 104 6.37 -6.26 -12.41
CA SER A 104 6.71 -7.04 -13.57
C SER A 104 8.24 -7.13 -13.75
N ARG A 105 8.70 -8.20 -14.38
CA ARG A 105 10.13 -8.42 -14.62
C ARG A 105 10.73 -7.46 -15.65
N ASP A 106 9.90 -6.78 -16.45
CA ASP A 106 10.35 -5.78 -17.41
C ASP A 106 10.67 -4.42 -16.78
N GLY A 107 10.55 -4.32 -15.45
CA GLY A 107 10.85 -3.10 -14.71
C GLY A 107 9.66 -2.17 -14.49
N TYR A 108 8.46 -2.55 -14.94
CA TYR A 108 7.24 -1.79 -14.71
C TYR A 108 6.42 -2.40 -13.59
N PHE A 109 5.83 -1.53 -12.78
CA PHE A 109 4.78 -1.93 -11.85
C PHE A 109 3.45 -1.90 -12.59
N GLU A 110 2.87 -3.09 -12.77
CA GLU A 110 1.58 -3.24 -13.46
C GLU A 110 0.44 -2.93 -12.50
N GLY A 111 -0.16 -1.78 -12.62
CA GLY A 111 -1.25 -1.32 -11.77
C GLY A 111 -2.60 -1.80 -12.27
N ASN A 112 -3.36 -2.44 -11.39
CA ASN A 112 -4.74 -2.85 -11.65
C ASN A 112 -5.72 -1.79 -11.16
N ARG A 113 -5.35 -1.04 -10.14
CA ARG A 113 -6.17 0.02 -9.56
C ARG A 113 -5.30 1.19 -9.16
N LEU A 114 -5.74 2.37 -9.55
CA LEU A 114 -5.08 3.63 -9.20
C LEU A 114 -6.02 4.45 -8.32
N MET A 115 -5.52 4.82 -7.15
CA MET A 115 -6.25 5.62 -6.19
C MET A 115 -5.47 6.90 -5.90
N VAL A 116 -6.15 8.03 -5.91
CA VAL A 116 -5.56 9.29 -5.46
C VAL A 116 -5.63 9.35 -3.95
N SER A 117 -4.49 9.60 -3.32
CA SER A 117 -4.41 9.72 -1.88
C SER A 117 -4.80 11.13 -1.45
N HIS A 118 -5.88 11.23 -0.68
CA HIS A 118 -6.30 12.50 -0.09
C HIS A 118 -5.46 12.90 1.14
N ASN A 119 -4.57 12.03 1.59
CA ASN A 119 -3.75 12.25 2.78
C ASN A 119 -2.72 13.37 2.62
N ASN A 120 -2.51 13.87 1.40
CA ASN A 120 -1.62 15.00 1.17
C ASN A 120 -2.08 16.29 1.83
N GLU A 121 -3.39 16.42 2.02
CA GLU A 121 -3.96 17.58 2.75
C GLU A 121 -3.74 17.44 4.25
N TYR A 122 -3.49 16.24 4.72
CA TYR A 122 -3.27 15.90 6.11
C TYR A 122 -1.81 15.65 6.45
N ARG A 123 -0.86 16.29 5.78
CA ARG A 123 0.52 16.22 6.24
C ARG A 123 0.67 16.95 7.55
N ALA A 124 0.19 16.24 8.53
CA ALA A 124 0.08 16.64 9.89
C ALA A 124 1.38 16.88 10.67
N PRO A 125 2.60 16.52 10.24
CA PRO A 125 3.74 16.87 11.08
C PRO A 125 3.97 18.37 11.21
N HIS A 126 3.42 19.17 10.33
CA HIS A 126 3.47 20.61 10.45
C HIS A 126 2.38 21.19 11.36
N ASN A 127 1.38 20.39 11.72
CA ASN A 127 0.28 20.82 12.57
C ASN A 127 0.62 20.91 14.07
N LYS A 128 1.75 20.37 14.50
CA LYS A 128 2.19 20.57 15.89
C LYS A 128 2.41 22.04 16.21
N VAL A 129 2.92 22.79 15.25
CA VAL A 129 3.12 24.23 15.39
C VAL A 129 1.78 24.96 15.39
N ASN A 130 0.86 24.52 14.53
CA ASN A 130 -0.44 25.15 14.41
C ASN A 130 -1.33 24.93 15.64
N ALA A 131 -1.19 23.79 16.31
CA ALA A 131 -1.94 23.52 17.54
C ALA A 131 -1.55 24.47 18.67
N GLU A 132 -0.27 24.79 18.80
CA GLU A 132 0.19 25.76 19.80
C GLU A 132 -0.26 27.18 19.46
N GLU A 133 -0.23 27.55 18.20
CA GLU A 133 -0.73 28.86 17.76
C GLU A 133 -2.23 29.00 17.97
N LEU A 134 -2.99 27.94 17.72
CA LEU A 134 -4.43 27.93 18.00
C LEU A 134 -4.74 28.07 19.48
N ILE A 135 -3.96 27.45 20.35
CA ILE A 135 -4.10 27.57 21.80
C ILE A 135 -3.77 29.00 22.25
N LYS A 136 -2.73 29.61 21.69
CA LYS A 136 -2.36 31.00 21.98
C LYS A 136 -3.41 31.98 21.50
N SER A 137 -3.95 31.76 20.31
CA SER A 137 -5.00 32.62 19.76
C SER A 137 -6.31 32.50 20.53
N THR A 138 -6.65 31.33 21.04
CA THR A 138 -7.82 31.08 21.85
C THR A 138 -7.69 31.75 23.22
N LYS A 139 -6.49 31.76 23.81
CA LYS A 139 -6.23 32.48 25.06
C LYS A 139 -6.29 33.99 24.89
N GLY A 140 -5.91 34.52 23.71
CA GLY A 140 -6.00 35.93 23.39
C GLY A 140 -7.41 36.45 23.20
N VAL A 141 -8.36 35.59 22.84
CA VAL A 141 -9.75 35.96 22.57
C VAL A 141 -10.61 35.97 23.85
N SER A 142 -10.16 35.36 24.93
CA SER A 142 -10.91 35.26 26.18
C SER A 142 -10.73 36.46 27.12
N GLN A 143 -10.13 37.54 26.65
CA GLN A 143 -10.04 38.80 27.40
C GLN A 143 -11.09 39.80 26.84
#